data_aceaf969fbd143d1ef115deae5c62f99
#
_entry.id   aceaf969fbd143d1ef115deae5c62f99
#
_cell.length_a   1.000
_cell.length_b   1.000
_cell.length_c   1.000
_cell.angle_alpha   90.00
_cell.angle_beta   90.00
_cell.angle_gamma   90.00
#
_symmetry.space_group_name_H-M   'P 1'
#
loop_
_entity.id
_entity.type
_entity.pdbx_description
1 polymer ?
#
loop_
_entity_poly.entity_id
_entity_poly.type
_entity_poly.pdbx_seq_one_letter_code
_entity_poly.pdbx_strand_id
1 'polypeptide(L)'
;MASHAAVLDPPTKRKIANAIAVVLPAELSQSPLLGILGVVLGAGIVTLSGRMLTLGTADLKGSLGIGYDDGAWIGSAFNIALMFIGPFTVYVGGLLGARRVLLIAASCFTLICMLLPLIHSYSLLLTALVLAGLTSGTFYPLTLTFALRNIPPRFLPFTLALYASSVDCTVNIAPSLYGWYRDHLSFHWMFWNSALLTPIMILCIYYGIPAPPPRKASGAVPSFAGFLYASAGFALLFAALDQGQRLDWWRSGLFNALFFGALVFLTGTLVRRLRSPNPLVDLPYLREWNTVLLSAGLILFRFCLLATIVVVPLSLSIHGFEADQIGPAILWTALPQLLIAAIAALFLLSGLDSRLLMAAGFSCMAAACILNAQYTSAWSAANFYRTELLMGVGQSFAFIGLVSTIVLQAIFSGGLSKPQDALTFSAFFHIVRLLGGQVGVAVMTRFIAVREQFHSNLLGLHLQRGNWLDDASLTHLAAGLYAKSAGLASANGRAVGVIAARVRLQAYSLTVIDAFHLIAWACVAALLLIALLRKAPLNYGELGFPGGDAAATERKDHD
;
A
#
# COMPACT_ATOMS: atom_id res chain seq x y z
N MET A 1 43.23 -5.44 8.82
CA MET A 1 42.17 -6.42 8.53
C MET A 1 41.71 -6.17 7.11
N ALA A 2 42.20 -6.99 6.18
CA ALA A 2 41.96 -6.82 4.75
C ALA A 2 40.53 -7.27 4.41
N SER A 3 39.80 -6.40 3.73
CA SER A 3 38.49 -6.63 3.16
C SER A 3 38.57 -7.75 2.11
N HIS A 4 38.01 -8.92 2.40
CA HIS A 4 37.69 -9.91 1.38
C HIS A 4 36.53 -9.36 0.51
N ALA A 5 36.87 -8.56 -0.49
CA ALA A 5 36.00 -8.37 -1.63
C ALA A 5 35.90 -9.73 -2.33
N ALA A 6 34.75 -10.38 -2.24
CA ALA A 6 34.48 -11.61 -2.97
C ALA A 6 34.57 -11.29 -4.48
N VAL A 7 35.67 -11.69 -5.10
CA VAL A 7 35.86 -11.65 -6.54
C VAL A 7 34.84 -12.60 -7.14
N LEU A 8 33.79 -12.07 -7.77
CA LEU A 8 32.78 -12.87 -8.44
C LEU A 8 33.42 -13.61 -9.61
N ASP A 9 33.13 -14.90 -9.74
CA ASP A 9 33.59 -15.71 -10.85
C ASP A 9 33.20 -15.11 -12.21
N PRO A 10 34.09 -15.17 -13.22
CA PRO A 10 33.85 -14.62 -14.57
C PRO A 10 32.47 -15.00 -15.17
N PRO A 11 31.97 -16.25 -15.05
CA PRO A 11 30.65 -16.61 -15.56
C PRO A 11 29.49 -15.91 -14.84
N THR A 12 29.66 -15.57 -13.56
CA THR A 12 28.65 -14.82 -12.78
C THR A 12 28.61 -13.37 -13.20
N LYS A 13 29.79 -12.72 -13.41
CA LYS A 13 29.87 -11.35 -13.97
C LYS A 13 29.23 -11.28 -15.35
N ARG A 14 29.44 -12.28 -16.21
CA ARG A 14 28.86 -12.35 -17.55
C ARG A 14 27.34 -12.58 -17.54
N LYS A 15 26.82 -13.40 -16.62
CA LYS A 15 25.37 -13.57 -16.41
C LYS A 15 24.72 -12.28 -15.93
N ILE A 16 25.38 -11.55 -15.04
CA ILE A 16 24.91 -10.26 -14.51
C ILE A 16 24.93 -9.18 -15.61
N ALA A 17 26.03 -9.06 -16.36
CA ALA A 17 26.12 -8.14 -17.48
C ALA A 17 25.04 -8.42 -18.54
N ASN A 18 24.77 -9.69 -18.84
CA ASN A 18 23.70 -10.08 -19.75
C ASN A 18 22.30 -9.78 -19.17
N ALA A 19 22.06 -10.00 -17.89
CA ALA A 19 20.80 -9.64 -17.23
C ALA A 19 20.59 -8.13 -17.24
N ILE A 20 21.62 -7.34 -16.96
CA ILE A 20 21.57 -5.88 -17.03
C ILE A 20 21.32 -5.40 -18.47
N ALA A 21 22.00 -5.97 -19.46
CA ALA A 21 21.81 -5.61 -20.87
C ALA A 21 20.41 -5.97 -21.41
N VAL A 22 19.75 -6.99 -20.85
CA VAL A 22 18.38 -7.36 -21.22
C VAL A 22 17.34 -6.48 -20.54
N VAL A 23 17.61 -6.09 -19.28
CA VAL A 23 16.72 -5.17 -18.52
C VAL A 23 16.82 -3.73 -19.04
N LEU A 24 17.97 -3.37 -19.63
CA LEU A 24 18.28 -2.00 -20.07
C LEU A 24 18.54 -1.98 -21.59
N PRO A 25 17.50 -1.83 -22.40
CA PRO A 25 17.70 -1.63 -23.83
C PRO A 25 18.47 -0.32 -24.09
N ALA A 26 19.34 -0.36 -25.09
CA ALA A 26 20.24 0.75 -25.45
C ALA A 26 19.54 2.03 -25.98
N GLU A 27 18.24 2.03 -26.14
CA GLU A 27 17.45 3.19 -26.54
C GLU A 27 17.00 3.98 -25.32
N LEU A 28 17.88 4.83 -24.83
CA LEU A 28 17.62 5.78 -23.75
C LEU A 28 16.54 6.80 -24.16
N SER A 29 15.56 7.01 -23.29
CA SER A 29 14.62 8.11 -23.41
C SER A 29 15.34 9.44 -23.63
N GLN A 30 14.88 10.25 -24.58
CA GLN A 30 15.41 11.61 -24.82
C GLN A 30 15.21 12.52 -23.59
N SER A 31 14.30 12.18 -22.68
CA SER A 31 13.98 12.93 -21.45
C SER A 31 13.68 12.01 -20.27
N PRO A 32 14.72 11.41 -19.64
CA PRO A 32 14.54 10.46 -18.54
C PRO A 32 13.81 11.06 -17.34
N LEU A 33 13.96 12.35 -17.08
CA LEU A 33 13.27 13.03 -15.98
C LEU A 33 11.74 13.03 -16.15
N LEU A 34 11.24 13.24 -17.38
CA LEU A 34 9.81 13.14 -17.65
C LEU A 34 9.31 11.71 -17.47
N GLY A 35 10.11 10.71 -17.87
CA GLY A 35 9.80 9.30 -17.62
C GLY A 35 9.68 8.98 -16.13
N ILE A 36 10.63 9.45 -15.32
CA ILE A 36 10.61 9.30 -13.86
C ILE A 36 9.37 9.97 -13.26
N LEU A 37 9.10 11.22 -13.65
CA LEU A 37 7.93 11.96 -13.18
C LEU A 37 6.62 11.24 -13.53
N GLY A 38 6.50 10.71 -14.75
CA GLY A 38 5.34 9.94 -15.18
C GLY A 38 5.13 8.65 -14.35
N VAL A 39 6.22 7.96 -14.00
CA VAL A 39 6.19 6.76 -13.13
C VAL A 39 5.73 7.11 -11.72
N VAL A 40 6.28 8.17 -11.14
CA VAL A 40 5.94 8.66 -9.79
C VAL A 40 4.49 9.12 -9.72
N LEU A 41 4.05 9.93 -10.69
CA LEU A 41 2.66 10.38 -10.78
C LEU A 41 1.69 9.20 -10.92
N GLY A 42 2.00 8.21 -11.76
CA GLY A 42 1.11 7.07 -11.96
C GLY A 42 0.88 6.26 -10.68
N ALA A 43 1.93 6.01 -9.91
CA ALA A 43 1.81 5.33 -8.62
C ALA A 43 1.08 6.19 -7.58
N GLY A 44 1.38 7.50 -7.53
CA GLY A 44 0.75 8.45 -6.63
C GLY A 44 -0.74 8.62 -6.89
N ILE A 45 -1.16 8.78 -8.15
CA ILE A 45 -2.57 8.98 -8.54
C ILE A 45 -3.45 7.81 -8.07
N VAL A 46 -3.05 6.57 -8.32
CA VAL A 46 -3.83 5.39 -7.90
C VAL A 46 -3.93 5.30 -6.38
N THR A 47 -2.82 5.55 -5.69
CA THR A 47 -2.79 5.55 -4.22
C THR A 47 -3.69 6.63 -3.65
N LEU A 48 -3.60 7.84 -4.20
CA LEU A 48 -4.42 8.98 -3.78
C LEU A 48 -5.90 8.73 -4.02
N SER A 49 -6.28 8.25 -5.22
CA SER A 49 -7.67 7.94 -5.57
C SER A 49 -8.29 6.92 -4.62
N GLY A 50 -7.60 5.82 -4.36
CA GLY A 50 -8.09 4.79 -3.43
C GLY A 50 -8.21 5.30 -2.00
N ARG A 51 -7.25 6.13 -1.54
CA ARG A 51 -7.27 6.69 -0.18
C ARG A 51 -8.35 7.75 -0.02
N MET A 52 -8.49 8.67 -1.00
CA MET A 52 -9.54 9.68 -1.03
C MET A 52 -10.95 9.06 -1.03
N LEU A 53 -11.14 7.98 -1.82
CA LEU A 53 -12.41 7.26 -1.84
C LEU A 53 -12.74 6.64 -0.48
N THR A 54 -11.74 6.08 0.21
CA THR A 54 -11.93 5.53 1.56
C THR A 54 -12.33 6.62 2.56
N LEU A 55 -11.69 7.79 2.52
CA LEU A 55 -11.97 8.93 3.39
C LEU A 55 -13.35 9.53 3.08
N GLY A 56 -13.69 9.69 1.80
CA GLY A 56 -14.94 10.29 1.35
C GLY A 56 -16.16 9.36 1.32
N THR A 57 -16.01 8.11 1.73
CA THR A 57 -17.14 7.15 1.72
C THR A 57 -18.32 7.61 2.58
N ALA A 58 -18.07 8.30 3.71
CA ALA A 58 -19.12 8.82 4.59
C ALA A 58 -19.94 9.92 3.90
N ASP A 59 -19.24 10.86 3.23
CA ASP A 59 -19.89 11.96 2.52
C ASP A 59 -20.68 11.47 1.30
N LEU A 60 -20.12 10.47 0.57
CA LEU A 60 -20.84 9.82 -0.54
C LEU A 60 -22.09 9.08 -0.06
N LYS A 61 -22.04 8.38 1.07
CA LYS A 61 -23.23 7.74 1.66
C LYS A 61 -24.28 8.76 2.01
N GLY A 62 -23.88 9.87 2.63
CA GLY A 62 -24.76 10.96 3.00
C GLY A 62 -25.42 11.60 1.77
N SER A 63 -24.66 11.89 0.73
CA SER A 63 -25.17 12.54 -0.49
C SER A 63 -26.14 11.66 -1.29
N LEU A 64 -25.96 10.33 -1.25
CA LEU A 64 -26.82 9.37 -1.95
C LEU A 64 -27.97 8.85 -1.06
N GLY A 65 -27.98 9.17 0.23
CA GLY A 65 -28.99 8.66 1.17
C GLY A 65 -28.98 7.14 1.35
N ILE A 66 -27.80 6.48 1.20
CA ILE A 66 -27.66 5.03 1.26
C ILE A 66 -27.24 4.55 2.64
N GLY A 67 -27.65 3.33 2.98
CA GLY A 67 -27.36 2.69 4.27
C GLY A 67 -25.91 2.24 4.41
N TYR A 68 -25.61 1.71 5.60
CA TYR A 68 -24.28 1.23 5.95
C TYR A 68 -23.81 0.09 5.04
N ASP A 69 -24.69 -0.88 4.76
CA ASP A 69 -24.35 -2.08 3.98
C ASP A 69 -24.06 -1.76 2.51
N ASP A 70 -24.90 -0.95 1.88
CA ASP A 70 -24.69 -0.51 0.51
C ASP A 70 -23.44 0.37 0.39
N GLY A 71 -23.25 1.27 1.35
CA GLY A 71 -22.10 2.16 1.40
C GLY A 71 -20.76 1.43 1.55
N ALA A 72 -20.74 0.26 2.19
CA ALA A 72 -19.55 -0.56 2.33
C ALA A 72 -18.99 -1.06 0.98
N TRP A 73 -19.83 -1.21 -0.05
CA TRP A 73 -19.41 -1.63 -1.38
C TRP A 73 -18.77 -0.53 -2.22
N ILE A 74 -18.90 0.74 -1.86
CA ILE A 74 -18.34 1.87 -2.61
C ILE A 74 -16.80 1.72 -2.76
N GLY A 75 -16.09 1.63 -1.64
CA GLY A 75 -14.63 1.45 -1.65
C GLY A 75 -14.22 0.08 -2.16
N SER A 76 -14.99 -0.97 -1.82
CA SER A 76 -14.73 -2.34 -2.24
C SER A 76 -14.80 -2.50 -3.75
N ALA A 77 -15.80 -1.94 -4.42
CA ALA A 77 -15.96 -2.04 -5.86
C ALA A 77 -14.73 -1.55 -6.64
N PHE A 78 -14.19 -0.40 -6.24
CA PHE A 78 -12.96 0.16 -6.81
C PHE A 78 -11.75 -0.75 -6.55
N ASN A 79 -11.52 -1.15 -5.30
CA ASN A 79 -10.34 -1.91 -4.91
C ASN A 79 -10.35 -3.36 -5.44
N ILE A 80 -11.52 -4.01 -5.49
CA ILE A 80 -11.69 -5.35 -6.10
C ILE A 80 -11.35 -5.29 -7.59
N ALA A 81 -11.85 -4.28 -8.30
CA ALA A 81 -11.56 -4.09 -9.72
C ALA A 81 -10.08 -3.79 -9.96
N LEU A 82 -9.46 -2.98 -9.11
CA LEU A 82 -8.04 -2.67 -9.12
C LEU A 82 -7.20 -3.93 -8.89
N MET A 83 -7.62 -4.83 -7.98
CA MET A 83 -6.96 -6.11 -7.74
C MET A 83 -7.12 -7.07 -8.94
N PHE A 84 -8.31 -7.10 -9.54
CA PHE A 84 -8.60 -7.94 -10.70
C PHE A 84 -7.70 -7.62 -11.88
N ILE A 85 -7.52 -6.35 -12.21
CA ILE A 85 -6.77 -5.94 -13.39
C ILE A 85 -5.25 -6.14 -13.23
N GLY A 86 -4.72 -6.21 -12.01
CA GLY A 86 -3.29 -6.34 -11.75
C GLY A 86 -2.62 -7.48 -12.53
N PRO A 87 -3.01 -8.75 -12.31
CA PRO A 87 -2.49 -9.87 -13.10
C PRO A 87 -2.85 -9.77 -14.59
N PHE A 88 -4.06 -9.30 -14.91
CA PHE A 88 -4.54 -9.20 -16.29
C PHE A 88 -3.79 -8.16 -17.12
N THR A 89 -3.22 -7.14 -16.47
CA THR A 89 -2.36 -6.14 -17.10
C THR A 89 -1.14 -6.76 -17.79
N VAL A 90 -0.63 -7.88 -17.26
CA VAL A 90 0.49 -8.62 -17.88
C VAL A 90 0.09 -9.15 -19.25
N TYR A 91 -1.10 -9.71 -19.34
CA TYR A 91 -1.65 -10.22 -20.59
C TYR A 91 -1.87 -9.10 -21.61
N VAL A 92 -2.63 -8.06 -21.23
CA VAL A 92 -2.98 -6.95 -22.12
C VAL A 92 -1.75 -6.14 -22.51
N GLY A 93 -0.86 -5.87 -21.54
CA GLY A 93 0.42 -5.18 -21.77
C GLY A 93 1.37 -5.98 -22.68
N GLY A 94 1.31 -7.31 -22.59
CA GLY A 94 2.02 -8.22 -23.47
C GLY A 94 1.52 -8.18 -24.92
N LEU A 95 0.22 -8.06 -25.15
CA LEU A 95 -0.41 -8.02 -26.48
C LEU A 95 -0.31 -6.63 -27.14
N LEU A 96 -0.78 -5.59 -26.47
CA LEU A 96 -0.95 -4.25 -27.03
C LEU A 96 0.28 -3.36 -26.81
N GLY A 97 1.19 -3.77 -25.94
CA GLY A 97 2.33 -2.99 -25.50
C GLY A 97 2.01 -2.12 -24.28
N ALA A 98 2.90 -2.15 -23.29
CA ALA A 98 2.71 -1.51 -21.98
C ALA A 98 2.38 0.00 -22.07
N ARG A 99 3.07 0.75 -22.96
CA ARG A 99 2.86 2.19 -23.13
C ARG A 99 1.47 2.51 -23.69
N ARG A 100 1.00 1.77 -24.69
CA ARG A 100 -0.35 1.98 -25.28
C ARG A 100 -1.44 1.68 -24.27
N VAL A 101 -1.30 0.55 -23.54
CA VAL A 101 -2.26 0.17 -22.50
C VAL A 101 -2.36 1.25 -21.43
N LEU A 102 -1.22 1.76 -20.94
CA LEU A 102 -1.21 2.80 -19.92
C LEU A 102 -1.87 4.10 -20.41
N LEU A 103 -1.54 4.57 -21.63
CA LEU A 103 -2.11 5.80 -22.17
C LEU A 103 -3.63 5.69 -22.37
N ILE A 104 -4.13 4.55 -22.91
CA ILE A 104 -5.57 4.33 -23.10
C ILE A 104 -6.27 4.26 -21.73
N ALA A 105 -5.73 3.45 -20.79
CA ALA A 105 -6.31 3.31 -19.48
C ALA A 105 -6.33 4.63 -18.70
N ALA A 106 -5.27 5.45 -18.80
CA ALA A 106 -5.20 6.76 -18.18
C ALA A 106 -6.22 7.75 -18.78
N SER A 107 -6.39 7.75 -20.09
CA SER A 107 -7.40 8.58 -20.75
C SER A 107 -8.82 8.19 -20.32
N CYS A 108 -9.13 6.89 -20.29
CA CYS A 108 -10.42 6.40 -19.80
C CYS A 108 -10.62 6.76 -18.31
N PHE A 109 -9.60 6.59 -17.48
CA PHE A 109 -9.65 6.93 -16.05
C PHE A 109 -9.93 8.42 -15.84
N THR A 110 -9.28 9.31 -16.59
CA THR A 110 -9.54 10.75 -16.56
C THR A 110 -11.01 11.05 -16.84
N LEU A 111 -11.57 10.49 -17.92
CA LEU A 111 -12.98 10.70 -18.29
C LEU A 111 -13.94 10.19 -17.19
N ILE A 112 -13.67 9.02 -16.64
CA ILE A 112 -14.47 8.45 -15.55
C ILE A 112 -14.41 9.36 -14.31
N CYS A 113 -13.24 9.84 -13.92
CA CYS A 113 -13.08 10.72 -12.77
C CYS A 113 -13.75 12.09 -12.96
N MET A 114 -13.85 12.58 -14.21
CA MET A 114 -14.62 13.78 -14.53
C MET A 114 -16.12 13.57 -14.35
N LEU A 115 -16.62 12.38 -14.68
CA LEU A 115 -18.05 12.06 -14.65
C LEU A 115 -18.54 11.63 -13.26
N LEU A 116 -17.68 11.02 -12.43
CA LEU A 116 -18.05 10.49 -11.11
C LEU A 116 -18.81 11.47 -10.21
N PRO A 117 -18.41 12.77 -10.10
CA PRO A 117 -19.13 13.75 -9.30
C PRO A 117 -20.56 14.06 -9.76
N LEU A 118 -20.88 13.73 -11.01
CA LEU A 118 -22.19 14.00 -11.61
C LEU A 118 -23.19 12.84 -11.43
N ILE A 119 -22.73 11.72 -10.84
CA ILE A 119 -23.53 10.51 -10.70
C ILE A 119 -24.30 10.55 -9.39
N HIS A 120 -25.62 10.48 -9.47
CA HIS A 120 -26.54 10.45 -8.34
C HIS A 120 -27.20 9.08 -8.11
N SER A 121 -26.98 8.12 -9.02
CA SER A 121 -27.51 6.76 -8.90
C SER A 121 -26.45 5.83 -8.31
N TYR A 122 -26.80 5.09 -7.26
CA TYR A 122 -25.92 4.13 -6.60
C TYR A 122 -25.36 3.05 -7.57
N SER A 123 -26.22 2.45 -8.38
CA SER A 123 -25.82 1.40 -9.34
C SER A 123 -24.85 1.93 -10.39
N LEU A 124 -25.09 3.15 -10.89
CA LEU A 124 -24.22 3.80 -11.86
C LEU A 124 -22.88 4.21 -11.22
N LEU A 125 -22.91 4.67 -9.97
CA LEU A 125 -21.70 4.98 -9.18
C LEU A 125 -20.83 3.72 -9.01
N LEU A 126 -21.41 2.60 -8.58
CA LEU A 126 -20.65 1.34 -8.44
C LEU A 126 -20.03 0.91 -9.76
N THR A 127 -20.80 0.98 -10.87
CA THR A 127 -20.29 0.64 -12.21
C THR A 127 -19.13 1.55 -12.61
N ALA A 128 -19.26 2.84 -12.40
CA ALA A 128 -18.20 3.81 -12.70
C ALA A 128 -16.95 3.58 -11.82
N LEU A 129 -17.12 3.24 -10.54
CA LEU A 129 -16.02 2.91 -9.63
C LEU A 129 -15.30 1.61 -10.02
N VAL A 130 -16.02 0.58 -10.48
CA VAL A 130 -15.44 -0.63 -11.06
C VAL A 130 -14.60 -0.28 -12.29
N LEU A 131 -15.12 0.51 -13.21
CA LEU A 131 -14.39 0.96 -14.40
C LEU A 131 -13.17 1.82 -14.03
N ALA A 132 -13.30 2.70 -13.04
CA ALA A 132 -12.17 3.48 -12.51
C ALA A 132 -11.10 2.57 -11.89
N GLY A 133 -11.48 1.55 -11.13
CA GLY A 133 -10.57 0.55 -10.56
C GLY A 133 -9.86 -0.28 -11.63
N LEU A 134 -10.58 -0.74 -12.66
CA LEU A 134 -10.00 -1.49 -13.80
C LEU A 134 -8.98 -0.64 -14.57
N THR A 135 -9.27 0.62 -14.82
CA THR A 135 -8.36 1.50 -15.57
C THR A 135 -7.15 1.91 -14.74
N SER A 136 -7.36 2.42 -13.52
CA SER A 136 -6.27 2.87 -12.64
C SER A 136 -5.39 1.74 -12.14
N GLY A 137 -5.91 0.53 -11.94
CA GLY A 137 -5.16 -0.62 -11.48
C GLY A 137 -4.05 -1.08 -12.44
N THR A 138 -4.09 -0.64 -13.71
CA THR A 138 -3.00 -0.87 -14.66
C THR A 138 -1.78 0.00 -14.39
N PHE A 139 -1.93 1.12 -13.67
CA PHE A 139 -0.86 2.11 -13.50
C PHE A 139 0.32 1.55 -12.72
N TYR A 140 0.09 0.86 -11.60
CA TYR A 140 1.17 0.30 -10.80
C TYR A 140 2.07 -0.68 -11.55
N PRO A 141 1.54 -1.77 -12.15
CA PRO A 141 2.39 -2.72 -12.85
C PRO A 141 3.13 -2.10 -14.01
N LEU A 142 2.47 -1.20 -14.76
CA LEU A 142 3.07 -0.60 -15.95
C LEU A 142 4.11 0.46 -15.61
N THR A 143 3.86 1.32 -14.61
CA THR A 143 4.82 2.35 -14.20
C THR A 143 6.07 1.73 -13.59
N LEU A 144 5.94 0.70 -12.74
CA LEU A 144 7.09 -0.02 -12.20
C LEU A 144 7.88 -0.72 -13.32
N THR A 145 7.18 -1.31 -14.31
CA THR A 145 7.85 -1.89 -15.49
C THR A 145 8.65 -0.84 -16.25
N PHE A 146 8.14 0.38 -16.40
CA PHE A 146 8.88 1.47 -17.04
C PHE A 146 10.07 1.93 -16.21
N ALA A 147 9.92 2.01 -14.88
CA ALA A 147 11.03 2.30 -13.98
C ALA A 147 12.19 1.31 -14.16
N LEU A 148 11.88 0.03 -14.32
CA LEU A 148 12.88 -1.03 -14.47
C LEU A 148 13.51 -1.11 -15.87
N ARG A 149 12.78 -0.69 -16.93
CA ARG A 149 13.20 -0.93 -18.32
C ARG A 149 13.68 0.29 -19.09
N ASN A 150 13.20 1.47 -18.74
CA ASN A 150 13.38 2.68 -19.56
C ASN A 150 14.27 3.73 -18.90
N ILE A 151 14.70 3.49 -17.65
CA ILE A 151 15.52 4.43 -16.90
C ILE A 151 16.97 3.93 -16.86
N PRO A 152 17.96 4.81 -17.13
CA PRO A 152 19.36 4.43 -17.05
C PRO A 152 19.73 3.85 -15.67
N PRO A 153 20.60 2.82 -15.58
CA PRO A 153 20.98 2.16 -14.32
C PRO A 153 21.43 3.12 -13.23
N ARG A 154 22.16 4.16 -13.60
CA ARG A 154 22.65 5.20 -12.68
C ARG A 154 21.54 5.96 -11.96
N PHE A 155 20.34 6.06 -12.55
CA PHE A 155 19.18 6.72 -11.96
C PHE A 155 18.22 5.74 -11.29
N LEU A 156 18.44 4.43 -11.40
CA LEU A 156 17.53 3.41 -10.88
C LEU A 156 17.32 3.53 -9.37
N PRO A 157 18.36 3.66 -8.50
CA PRO A 157 18.18 3.83 -7.06
C PRO A 157 17.37 5.07 -6.72
N PHE A 158 17.62 6.18 -7.40
CA PHE A 158 16.87 7.43 -7.21
C PHE A 158 15.40 7.28 -7.63
N THR A 159 15.16 6.62 -8.77
CA THR A 159 13.80 6.36 -9.26
C THR A 159 13.01 5.46 -8.33
N LEU A 160 13.62 4.37 -7.82
CA LEU A 160 12.98 3.46 -6.89
C LEU A 160 12.69 4.12 -5.55
N ALA A 161 13.63 4.94 -5.05
CA ALA A 161 13.45 5.69 -3.82
C ALA A 161 12.31 6.71 -3.95
N LEU A 162 12.28 7.46 -5.05
CA LEU A 162 11.23 8.44 -5.31
C LEU A 162 9.87 7.77 -5.55
N TYR A 163 9.84 6.65 -6.28
CA TYR A 163 8.63 5.84 -6.49
C TYR A 163 8.06 5.33 -5.15
N ALA A 164 8.89 4.73 -4.31
CA ALA A 164 8.47 4.23 -3.01
C ALA A 164 7.96 5.37 -2.11
N SER A 165 8.74 6.43 -1.95
CA SER A 165 8.34 7.58 -1.14
C SER A 165 7.10 8.29 -1.67
N SER A 166 6.89 8.36 -2.98
CA SER A 166 5.68 8.98 -3.54
C SER A 166 4.41 8.23 -3.15
N VAL A 167 4.47 6.91 -3.10
CA VAL A 167 3.34 6.07 -2.67
C VAL A 167 3.00 6.33 -1.20
N ASP A 168 3.99 6.30 -0.30
CA ASP A 168 3.76 6.50 1.12
C ASP A 168 3.37 7.96 1.44
N CYS A 169 4.04 8.93 0.83
CA CYS A 169 3.72 10.35 0.94
C CYS A 169 2.27 10.63 0.52
N THR A 170 1.81 10.02 -0.58
CA THR A 170 0.46 10.18 -1.08
C THR A 170 -0.59 9.62 -0.13
N VAL A 171 -0.32 8.46 0.50
CA VAL A 171 -1.20 7.89 1.54
C VAL A 171 -1.33 8.84 2.73
N ASN A 172 -0.22 9.44 3.16
CA ASN A 172 -0.15 10.24 4.37
C ASN A 172 -0.62 11.70 4.15
N ILE A 173 -0.52 12.22 2.93
CA ILE A 173 -1.04 13.57 2.58
C ILE A 173 -2.56 13.57 2.38
N ALA A 174 -3.13 12.44 1.96
CA ALA A 174 -4.52 12.33 1.57
C ALA A 174 -5.52 12.80 2.65
N PRO A 175 -5.36 12.51 3.95
CA PRO A 175 -6.31 12.98 4.97
C PRO A 175 -6.37 14.50 5.10
N SER A 176 -5.21 15.18 5.12
CA SER A 176 -5.16 16.65 5.17
C SER A 176 -5.72 17.29 3.91
N LEU A 177 -5.42 16.71 2.76
CA LEU A 177 -5.91 17.20 1.47
C LEU A 177 -7.43 17.00 1.34
N TYR A 178 -7.94 15.85 1.81
CA TYR A 178 -9.37 15.58 1.81
C TYR A 178 -10.12 16.52 2.76
N GLY A 179 -9.63 16.74 4.00
CA GLY A 179 -10.20 17.70 4.93
C GLY A 179 -10.26 19.10 4.33
N TRP A 180 -9.15 19.56 3.71
CA TRP A 180 -9.12 20.86 3.04
C TRP A 180 -10.12 20.98 1.88
N TYR A 181 -10.29 19.92 1.06
CA TYR A 181 -11.28 19.91 0.00
C TYR A 181 -12.71 20.01 0.54
N ARG A 182 -13.02 19.26 1.61
CA ARG A 182 -14.34 19.27 2.24
C ARG A 182 -14.69 20.65 2.77
N ASP A 183 -13.75 21.34 3.39
CA ASP A 183 -13.99 22.60 4.09
C ASP A 183 -14.00 23.82 3.14
N HIS A 184 -13.18 23.81 2.07
CA HIS A 184 -13.00 24.99 1.22
C HIS A 184 -13.61 24.84 -0.16
N LEU A 185 -13.85 23.63 -0.66
CA LEU A 185 -14.32 23.36 -2.00
C LEU A 185 -15.58 22.50 -1.98
N SER A 186 -15.40 21.19 -2.14
CA SER A 186 -16.43 20.16 -2.07
C SER A 186 -15.77 18.79 -1.95
N PHE A 187 -16.43 17.83 -1.29
CA PHE A 187 -15.96 16.46 -1.24
C PHE A 187 -15.80 15.81 -2.63
N HIS A 188 -16.46 16.30 -3.68
CA HIS A 188 -16.32 15.83 -5.05
C HIS A 188 -14.91 16.00 -5.62
N TRP A 189 -14.10 16.90 -5.03
CA TRP A 189 -12.70 17.08 -5.42
C TRP A 189 -11.84 15.84 -5.21
N MET A 190 -12.30 14.87 -4.42
CA MET A 190 -11.63 13.57 -4.32
C MET A 190 -11.53 12.84 -5.67
N PHE A 191 -12.43 13.11 -6.62
CA PHE A 191 -12.41 12.57 -7.98
C PHE A 191 -11.73 13.53 -8.96
N TRP A 192 -12.04 14.84 -8.90
CA TRP A 192 -11.48 15.84 -9.82
C TRP A 192 -9.98 16.01 -9.66
N ASN A 193 -9.43 15.84 -8.47
CA ASN A 193 -7.99 15.80 -8.24
C ASN A 193 -7.30 14.78 -9.18
N SER A 194 -7.84 13.56 -9.25
CA SER A 194 -7.32 12.52 -10.13
C SER A 194 -7.53 12.84 -11.61
N ALA A 195 -8.66 13.48 -11.96
CA ALA A 195 -8.93 13.94 -13.31
C ALA A 195 -7.94 15.02 -13.78
N LEU A 196 -7.41 15.86 -12.88
CA LEU A 196 -6.40 16.88 -13.18
C LEU A 196 -4.99 16.31 -13.25
N LEU A 197 -4.62 15.40 -12.35
CA LEU A 197 -3.25 14.85 -12.31
C LEU A 197 -2.98 13.84 -13.42
N THR A 198 -3.99 13.08 -13.85
CA THR A 198 -3.80 12.02 -14.85
C THR A 198 -3.39 12.54 -16.23
N PRO A 199 -3.94 13.64 -16.79
CA PRO A 199 -3.45 14.23 -18.04
C PRO A 199 -1.97 14.65 -17.97
N ILE A 200 -1.52 15.16 -16.83
CA ILE A 200 -0.10 15.50 -16.61
C ILE A 200 0.76 14.24 -16.69
N MET A 201 0.32 13.16 -16.05
CA MET A 201 0.98 11.85 -16.17
C MET A 201 1.00 11.35 -17.61
N ILE A 202 -0.11 11.48 -18.36
CA ILE A 202 -0.20 11.09 -19.78
C ILE A 202 0.87 11.83 -20.60
N LEU A 203 0.99 13.14 -20.44
CA LEU A 203 2.00 13.95 -21.12
C LEU A 203 3.42 13.52 -20.76
N CYS A 204 3.70 13.32 -19.46
CA CYS A 204 4.99 12.85 -18.99
C CYS A 204 5.38 11.49 -19.58
N ILE A 205 4.42 10.56 -19.67
CA ILE A 205 4.65 9.22 -20.25
C ILE A 205 4.79 9.30 -21.78
N TYR A 206 3.99 10.16 -22.42
CA TYR A 206 4.03 10.31 -23.87
C TYR A 206 5.37 10.86 -24.37
N TYR A 207 5.94 11.86 -23.70
CA TYR A 207 7.22 12.45 -24.06
C TYR A 207 8.43 11.77 -23.38
N GLY A 208 8.24 11.17 -22.20
CA GLY A 208 9.31 10.60 -21.41
C GLY A 208 9.63 9.14 -21.71
N ILE A 209 8.70 8.38 -22.28
CA ILE A 209 8.89 6.95 -22.54
C ILE A 209 8.84 6.68 -24.04
N PRO A 210 9.92 6.13 -24.64
CA PRO A 210 9.96 5.87 -26.08
C PRO A 210 8.90 4.85 -26.51
N ALA A 211 8.38 4.99 -27.72
CA ALA A 211 7.47 4.02 -28.30
C ALA A 211 8.24 2.71 -28.59
N PRO A 212 7.76 1.55 -28.13
CA PRO A 212 8.42 0.30 -28.46
C PRO A 212 8.35 0.06 -29.98
N PRO A 213 9.42 -0.51 -30.58
CA PRO A 213 9.40 -0.87 -31.99
C PRO A 213 8.25 -1.86 -32.26
N PRO A 214 7.69 -1.87 -33.50
CA PRO A 214 6.59 -2.74 -33.86
C PRO A 214 7.00 -4.21 -33.63
N ARG A 215 6.30 -4.89 -32.75
CA ARG A 215 6.63 -6.25 -32.34
C ARG A 215 6.30 -7.21 -33.48
N LYS A 216 7.29 -7.90 -34.05
CA LYS A 216 7.03 -9.10 -34.86
C LYS A 216 6.43 -10.14 -33.91
N ALA A 217 5.27 -10.67 -34.25
CA ALA A 217 4.57 -11.70 -33.48
C ALA A 217 5.34 -13.03 -33.51
N SER A 218 6.44 -13.10 -32.74
CA SER A 218 7.21 -14.33 -32.57
C SER A 218 7.28 -14.69 -31.09
N GLY A 219 6.29 -15.44 -30.64
CA GLY A 219 6.23 -15.97 -29.28
C GLY A 219 4.85 -16.54 -28.97
N ALA A 220 4.79 -17.62 -28.23
CA ALA A 220 3.54 -18.20 -27.78
C ALA A 220 2.72 -17.15 -26.99
N VAL A 221 1.49 -16.89 -27.45
CA VAL A 221 0.58 -15.97 -26.76
C VAL A 221 0.29 -16.54 -25.37
N PRO A 222 0.48 -15.76 -24.28
CA PRO A 222 0.16 -16.23 -22.94
C PRO A 222 -1.32 -16.67 -22.85
N SER A 223 -1.62 -17.67 -22.03
CA SER A 223 -2.97 -18.20 -21.89
C SER A 223 -3.91 -17.15 -21.26
N PHE A 224 -4.84 -16.60 -22.04
CA PHE A 224 -5.90 -15.70 -21.57
C PHE A 224 -6.61 -16.24 -20.33
N ALA A 225 -7.03 -17.50 -20.39
CA ALA A 225 -7.75 -18.14 -19.30
C ALA A 225 -6.92 -18.25 -18.00
N GLY A 226 -5.59 -18.44 -18.10
CA GLY A 226 -4.72 -18.47 -16.91
C GLY A 226 -4.69 -17.14 -16.18
N PHE A 227 -4.59 -16.02 -16.90
CA PHE A 227 -4.66 -14.69 -16.30
C PHE A 227 -6.04 -14.37 -15.75
N LEU A 228 -7.11 -14.79 -16.45
CA LEU A 228 -8.48 -14.59 -15.98
C LEU A 228 -8.74 -15.32 -14.66
N TYR A 229 -8.29 -16.59 -14.55
CA TYR A 229 -8.41 -17.35 -13.30
C TYR A 229 -7.61 -16.69 -12.15
N ALA A 230 -6.39 -16.27 -12.40
CA ALA A 230 -5.58 -15.57 -11.39
C ALA A 230 -6.25 -14.27 -10.94
N SER A 231 -6.69 -13.44 -11.88
CA SER A 231 -7.37 -12.17 -11.62
C SER A 231 -8.65 -12.35 -10.82
N ALA A 232 -9.51 -13.27 -11.22
CA ALA A 232 -10.74 -13.59 -10.51
C ALA A 232 -10.45 -14.12 -9.09
N GLY A 233 -9.49 -15.04 -8.97
CA GLY A 233 -9.12 -15.62 -7.67
C GLY A 233 -8.61 -14.57 -6.68
N PHE A 234 -7.69 -13.69 -7.09
CA PHE A 234 -7.17 -12.63 -6.21
C PHE A 234 -8.22 -11.57 -5.91
N ALA A 235 -9.06 -11.21 -6.87
CA ALA A 235 -10.15 -10.24 -6.65
C ALA A 235 -11.20 -10.77 -5.66
N LEU A 236 -11.61 -12.04 -5.77
CA LEU A 236 -12.54 -12.66 -4.82
C LEU A 236 -11.92 -12.80 -3.42
N LEU A 237 -10.63 -13.16 -3.34
CA LEU A 237 -9.93 -13.21 -2.05
C LEU A 237 -9.85 -11.84 -1.40
N PHE A 238 -9.55 -10.80 -2.18
CA PHE A 238 -9.55 -9.42 -1.70
C PHE A 238 -10.93 -9.03 -1.19
N ALA A 239 -12.00 -9.32 -1.95
CA ALA A 239 -13.38 -9.05 -1.56
C ALA A 239 -13.78 -9.76 -0.25
N ALA A 240 -13.38 -11.03 -0.09
CA ALA A 240 -13.63 -11.78 1.13
C ALA A 240 -12.95 -11.13 2.34
N LEU A 241 -11.69 -10.75 2.22
CA LEU A 241 -10.94 -10.09 3.29
C LEU A 241 -11.48 -8.70 3.61
N ASP A 242 -11.88 -7.93 2.59
CA ASP A 242 -12.40 -6.59 2.74
C ASP A 242 -13.75 -6.56 3.47
N GLN A 243 -14.64 -7.46 3.10
CA GLN A 243 -15.98 -7.55 3.68
C GLN A 243 -16.06 -8.48 4.91
N GLY A 244 -14.99 -9.22 5.23
CA GLY A 244 -15.00 -10.26 6.24
C GLY A 244 -15.49 -9.81 7.62
N GLN A 245 -14.99 -8.66 8.12
CA GLN A 245 -15.40 -8.14 9.43
C GLN A 245 -16.87 -7.70 9.44
N ARG A 246 -17.37 -7.09 8.36
CA ARG A 246 -18.76 -6.67 8.22
C ARG A 246 -19.72 -7.85 8.13
N LEU A 247 -19.32 -8.90 7.41
CA LEU A 247 -20.12 -10.11 7.17
C LEU A 247 -20.03 -11.15 8.30
N ASP A 248 -19.33 -10.86 9.39
CA ASP A 248 -19.08 -11.82 10.49
C ASP A 248 -18.38 -13.12 10.03
N TRP A 249 -17.46 -12.96 9.07
CA TRP A 249 -16.56 -14.02 8.60
C TRP A 249 -17.31 -15.31 8.19
N TRP A 250 -16.93 -16.45 8.74
CA TRP A 250 -17.46 -17.78 8.40
C TRP A 250 -18.94 -17.96 8.64
N ARG A 251 -19.59 -17.06 9.37
CA ARG A 251 -21.04 -17.12 9.63
C ARG A 251 -21.87 -16.62 8.44
N SER A 252 -21.26 -15.90 7.50
CA SER A 252 -21.93 -15.39 6.31
C SER A 252 -21.80 -16.32 5.12
N GLY A 253 -22.90 -16.63 4.46
CA GLY A 253 -22.91 -17.38 3.20
C GLY A 253 -22.18 -16.63 2.09
N LEU A 254 -22.26 -15.28 2.05
CA LEU A 254 -21.57 -14.47 1.05
C LEU A 254 -20.06 -14.52 1.24
N PHE A 255 -19.57 -14.41 2.50
CA PHE A 255 -18.14 -14.56 2.77
C PHE A 255 -17.62 -15.92 2.32
N ASN A 256 -18.34 -17.00 2.66
CA ASN A 256 -17.99 -18.35 2.27
C ASN A 256 -17.95 -18.51 0.74
N ALA A 257 -18.93 -17.96 0.02
CA ALA A 257 -18.97 -18.00 -1.44
C ALA A 257 -17.76 -17.27 -2.06
N LEU A 258 -17.41 -16.08 -1.57
CA LEU A 258 -16.25 -15.30 -2.02
C LEU A 258 -14.94 -16.05 -1.74
N PHE A 259 -14.77 -16.58 -0.53
CA PHE A 259 -13.55 -17.25 -0.11
C PHE A 259 -13.34 -18.59 -0.85
N PHE A 260 -14.34 -19.45 -0.90
CA PHE A 260 -14.23 -20.73 -1.64
C PHE A 260 -14.18 -20.52 -3.16
N GLY A 261 -14.88 -19.51 -3.69
CA GLY A 261 -14.73 -19.09 -5.07
C GLY A 261 -13.28 -18.65 -5.38
N ALA A 262 -12.67 -17.86 -4.51
CA ALA A 262 -11.26 -17.48 -4.63
C ALA A 262 -10.36 -18.72 -4.65
N LEU A 263 -10.58 -19.66 -3.74
CA LEU A 263 -9.79 -20.90 -3.66
C LEU A 263 -9.90 -21.74 -4.93
N VAL A 264 -11.10 -21.88 -5.50
CA VAL A 264 -11.34 -22.61 -6.76
C VAL A 264 -10.58 -21.96 -7.93
N PHE A 265 -10.65 -20.64 -8.06
CA PHE A 265 -9.95 -19.95 -9.15
C PHE A 265 -8.43 -19.96 -8.97
N LEU A 266 -7.92 -19.80 -7.75
CA LEU A 266 -6.47 -19.86 -7.48
C LEU A 266 -5.91 -21.27 -7.65
N THR A 267 -6.63 -22.30 -7.21
CA THR A 267 -6.23 -23.70 -7.48
C THR A 267 -6.31 -24.02 -8.96
N GLY A 268 -7.32 -23.51 -9.67
CA GLY A 268 -7.42 -23.60 -11.13
C GLY A 268 -6.22 -22.95 -11.84
N THR A 269 -5.77 -21.79 -11.36
CA THR A 269 -4.54 -21.12 -11.84
C THR A 269 -3.31 -22.01 -11.65
N LEU A 270 -3.15 -22.58 -10.45
CA LEU A 270 -2.03 -23.46 -10.12
C LEU A 270 -2.01 -24.73 -10.98
N VAL A 271 -3.16 -25.42 -11.12
CA VAL A 271 -3.29 -26.64 -11.93
C VAL A 271 -2.98 -26.34 -13.41
N ARG A 272 -3.55 -25.26 -13.96
CA ARG A 272 -3.26 -24.88 -15.36
C ARG A 272 -1.79 -24.57 -15.57
N ARG A 273 -1.16 -23.91 -14.60
CA ARG A 273 0.27 -23.63 -14.65
C ARG A 273 1.10 -24.91 -14.67
N LEU A 274 0.80 -25.87 -13.79
CA LEU A 274 1.53 -27.13 -13.72
C LEU A 274 1.40 -27.96 -15.01
N ARG A 275 0.31 -27.76 -15.77
CA ARG A 275 0.03 -28.45 -17.04
C ARG A 275 0.48 -27.67 -18.29
N SER A 276 0.85 -26.39 -18.15
CA SER A 276 1.22 -25.55 -19.30
C SER A 276 2.72 -25.65 -19.58
N PRO A 277 3.13 -25.82 -20.85
CA PRO A 277 4.54 -25.80 -21.24
C PRO A 277 5.17 -24.40 -21.12
N ASN A 278 4.35 -23.32 -21.17
CA ASN A 278 4.79 -21.94 -21.02
C ASN A 278 4.14 -21.33 -19.78
N PRO A 279 4.77 -21.42 -18.61
CA PRO A 279 4.19 -20.93 -17.36
C PRO A 279 4.11 -19.39 -17.34
N LEU A 280 3.01 -18.87 -16.76
CA LEU A 280 2.73 -17.43 -16.61
C LEU A 280 3.70 -16.73 -15.65
N VAL A 281 4.22 -17.46 -14.70
CA VAL A 281 5.13 -16.96 -13.64
C VAL A 281 6.22 -17.98 -13.43
N ASP A 282 7.44 -17.55 -13.28
CA ASP A 282 8.56 -18.43 -12.97
C ASP A 282 8.53 -18.86 -11.49
N LEU A 283 8.10 -20.13 -11.21
CA LEU A 283 8.03 -20.66 -9.83
C LEU A 283 9.40 -20.76 -9.14
N PRO A 284 10.51 -21.11 -9.80
CA PRO A 284 11.81 -21.11 -9.18
C PRO A 284 12.13 -19.78 -8.48
N TYR A 285 11.87 -18.65 -9.14
CA TYR A 285 12.06 -17.32 -8.55
C TYR A 285 11.20 -17.11 -7.28
N LEU A 286 9.92 -17.49 -7.32
CA LEU A 286 9.02 -17.33 -6.17
C LEU A 286 9.38 -18.26 -5.00
N ARG A 287 10.08 -19.35 -5.25
CA ARG A 287 10.53 -20.31 -4.22
C ARG A 287 11.87 -19.95 -3.60
N GLU A 288 12.57 -18.98 -4.16
CA GLU A 288 13.82 -18.52 -3.58
C GLU A 288 13.61 -17.97 -2.18
N TRP A 289 14.46 -18.38 -1.26
CA TRP A 289 14.39 -18.01 0.15
C TRP A 289 14.26 -16.51 0.37
N ASN A 290 15.12 -15.72 -0.28
CA ASN A 290 15.07 -14.27 -0.17
C ASN A 290 13.77 -13.69 -0.72
N THR A 291 13.22 -14.21 -1.82
CA THR A 291 11.96 -13.73 -2.41
C THR A 291 10.79 -13.97 -1.47
N VAL A 292 10.74 -15.11 -0.79
CA VAL A 292 9.71 -15.43 0.21
C VAL A 292 9.82 -14.50 1.41
N LEU A 293 11.03 -14.32 1.97
CA LEU A 293 11.26 -13.43 3.11
C LEU A 293 10.94 -11.97 2.78
N LEU A 294 11.32 -11.49 1.60
CA LEU A 294 11.02 -10.13 1.16
C LEU A 294 9.52 -9.91 0.91
N SER A 295 8.82 -10.92 0.39
CA SER A 295 7.36 -10.86 0.26
C SER A 295 6.67 -10.81 1.63
N ALA A 296 7.13 -11.59 2.59
CA ALA A 296 6.66 -11.51 3.97
C ALA A 296 6.99 -10.16 4.61
N GLY A 297 8.20 -9.64 4.37
CA GLY A 297 8.61 -8.31 4.80
C GLY A 297 7.72 -7.20 4.23
N LEU A 298 7.30 -7.31 2.95
CA LEU A 298 6.37 -6.39 2.33
C LEU A 298 4.98 -6.44 2.97
N ILE A 299 4.49 -7.63 3.30
CA ILE A 299 3.21 -7.80 4.01
C ILE A 299 3.30 -7.18 5.41
N LEU A 300 4.37 -7.44 6.16
CA LEU A 300 4.59 -6.84 7.47
C LEU A 300 4.73 -5.32 7.39
N PHE A 301 5.45 -4.80 6.39
CA PHE A 301 5.52 -3.35 6.16
C PHE A 301 4.13 -2.74 5.97
N ARG A 302 3.30 -3.37 5.12
CA ARG A 302 1.91 -2.93 4.89
C ARG A 302 1.07 -2.99 6.16
N PHE A 303 1.30 -3.96 7.03
CA PHE A 303 0.69 -4.03 8.36
C PHE A 303 1.16 -2.90 9.28
N CYS A 304 2.45 -2.62 9.31
CA CYS A 304 3.01 -1.56 10.15
C CYS A 304 2.53 -0.15 9.75
N LEU A 305 2.20 0.09 8.47
CA LEU A 305 1.58 1.34 8.03
C LEU A 305 0.24 1.63 8.71
N LEU A 306 -0.44 0.61 9.25
CA LEU A 306 -1.74 0.79 9.90
C LEU A 306 -1.66 1.62 11.18
N ALA A 307 -0.48 1.80 11.78
CA ALA A 307 -0.26 2.75 12.87
C ALA A 307 -0.77 4.14 12.49
N THR A 308 -0.30 4.67 11.36
CA THR A 308 -0.68 6.00 10.84
C THR A 308 -2.02 5.98 10.11
N ILE A 309 -2.36 4.90 9.38
CA ILE A 309 -3.54 4.85 8.51
C ILE A 309 -4.83 4.56 9.28
N VAL A 310 -4.74 3.76 10.36
CA VAL A 310 -5.91 3.27 11.11
C VAL A 310 -5.85 3.69 12.58
N VAL A 311 -4.74 3.43 13.28
CA VAL A 311 -4.71 3.56 14.75
C VAL A 311 -4.72 5.02 15.19
N VAL A 312 -3.90 5.90 14.57
CA VAL A 312 -3.90 7.33 14.88
C VAL A 312 -5.24 7.99 14.54
N PRO A 313 -5.85 7.80 13.34
CA PRO A 313 -7.18 8.32 13.09
C PRO A 313 -8.24 7.80 14.06
N LEU A 314 -8.20 6.51 14.41
CA LEU A 314 -9.12 5.92 15.38
C LEU A 314 -8.98 6.61 16.74
N SER A 315 -7.75 6.77 17.26
CA SER A 315 -7.49 7.37 18.57
C SER A 315 -8.04 8.79 18.69
N LEU A 316 -8.04 9.55 17.61
CA LEU A 316 -8.58 10.92 17.58
C LEU A 316 -10.10 10.93 17.33
N SER A 317 -10.59 10.10 16.39
CA SER A 317 -12.02 10.09 16.03
C SER A 317 -12.93 9.63 17.17
N ILE A 318 -12.48 8.71 18.04
CA ILE A 318 -13.25 8.30 19.23
C ILE A 318 -13.44 9.43 20.25
N HIS A 319 -12.60 10.47 20.20
CA HIS A 319 -12.71 11.68 21.02
C HIS A 319 -13.45 12.82 20.29
N GLY A 320 -14.01 12.55 19.11
CA GLY A 320 -14.80 13.52 18.35
C GLY A 320 -14.01 14.44 17.45
N PHE A 321 -12.71 14.18 17.22
CA PHE A 321 -11.92 14.94 16.22
C PHE A 321 -12.39 14.58 14.81
N GLU A 322 -12.56 15.59 13.99
CA GLU A 322 -12.92 15.43 12.57
C GLU A 322 -11.71 15.30 11.65
N ALA A 323 -11.95 15.01 10.36
CA ALA A 323 -10.90 14.74 9.40
C ALA A 323 -9.91 15.90 9.19
N ASP A 324 -10.38 17.15 9.26
CA ASP A 324 -9.58 18.38 9.19
C ASP A 324 -8.62 18.52 10.38
N GLN A 325 -9.00 18.02 11.56
CA GLN A 325 -8.20 18.02 12.79
C GLN A 325 -7.25 16.82 12.86
N ILE A 326 -7.64 15.67 12.30
CA ILE A 326 -6.82 14.46 12.22
C ILE A 326 -5.74 14.59 11.15
N GLY A 327 -6.07 15.19 10.02
CA GLY A 327 -5.18 15.35 8.87
C GLY A 327 -3.80 15.94 9.21
N PRO A 328 -3.71 17.05 9.96
CA PRO A 328 -2.44 17.63 10.36
C PRO A 328 -1.50 16.69 11.13
N ALA A 329 -2.02 15.79 11.97
CA ALA A 329 -1.19 14.80 12.66
C ALA A 329 -0.50 13.86 11.67
N ILE A 330 -1.23 13.37 10.68
CA ILE A 330 -0.72 12.44 9.67
C ILE A 330 0.19 13.17 8.67
N LEU A 331 -0.04 14.46 8.42
CA LEU A 331 0.80 15.25 7.52
C LEU A 331 2.27 15.30 7.98
N TRP A 332 2.53 15.25 9.29
CA TRP A 332 3.90 15.17 9.82
C TRP A 332 4.63 13.90 9.40
N THR A 333 3.91 12.83 9.12
CA THR A 333 4.48 11.62 8.51
C THR A 333 4.90 11.86 7.06
N ALA A 334 4.11 12.62 6.29
CA ALA A 334 4.38 12.88 4.87
C ALA A 334 5.56 13.85 4.65
N LEU A 335 5.72 14.85 5.54
CA LEU A 335 6.69 15.93 5.36
C LEU A 335 8.14 15.47 5.13
N PRO A 336 8.71 14.51 5.89
CA PRO A 336 10.10 14.09 5.70
C PRO A 336 10.28 13.15 4.49
N GLN A 337 9.22 12.52 3.99
CA GLN A 337 9.33 11.36 3.10
C GLN A 337 10.03 11.66 1.77
N LEU A 338 9.77 12.80 1.15
CA LEU A 338 10.43 13.18 -0.11
C LEU A 338 11.91 13.54 0.10
N LEU A 339 12.23 14.19 1.24
CA LEU A 339 13.62 14.48 1.59
C LEU A 339 14.39 13.20 1.90
N ILE A 340 13.78 12.30 2.66
CA ILE A 340 14.35 10.99 3.00
C ILE A 340 14.57 10.14 1.74
N ALA A 341 13.71 10.28 0.73
CA ALA A 341 13.92 9.59 -0.56
C ALA A 341 15.26 9.95 -1.20
N ALA A 342 15.60 11.23 -1.23
CA ALA A 342 16.88 11.69 -1.78
C ALA A 342 18.06 11.17 -0.94
N ILE A 343 17.97 11.24 0.38
CA ILE A 343 19.00 10.74 1.31
C ILE A 343 19.19 9.22 1.15
N ALA A 344 18.10 8.46 1.11
CA ALA A 344 18.14 7.02 0.92
C ALA A 344 18.73 6.61 -0.44
N ALA A 345 18.41 7.35 -1.51
CA ALA A 345 18.99 7.15 -2.82
C ALA A 345 20.52 7.36 -2.81
N LEU A 346 21.00 8.40 -2.12
CA LEU A 346 22.44 8.64 -1.96
C LEU A 346 23.12 7.53 -1.18
N PHE A 347 22.49 7.00 -0.12
CA PHE A 347 23.03 5.85 0.62
C PHE A 347 23.09 4.59 -0.25
N LEU A 348 22.09 4.33 -1.08
CA LEU A 348 22.12 3.21 -2.01
C LEU A 348 23.21 3.36 -3.06
N LEU A 349 23.42 4.57 -3.59
CA LEU A 349 24.50 4.87 -4.55
C LEU A 349 25.89 4.79 -3.93
N SER A 350 26.06 5.12 -2.64
CA SER A 350 27.32 4.95 -1.92
C SER A 350 27.67 3.49 -1.62
N GLY A 351 26.81 2.53 -2.02
CA GLY A 351 27.04 1.10 -1.81
C GLY A 351 26.57 0.58 -0.45
N LEU A 352 25.81 1.39 0.31
CA LEU A 352 25.20 0.91 1.56
C LEU A 352 24.27 -0.27 1.28
N ASP A 353 24.35 -1.31 2.11
CA ASP A 353 23.47 -2.47 2.00
C ASP A 353 22.01 -2.05 2.29
N SER A 354 21.12 -2.29 1.33
CA SER A 354 19.69 -1.93 1.45
C SER A 354 18.99 -2.58 2.65
N ARG A 355 19.54 -3.70 3.19
CA ARG A 355 19.04 -4.33 4.41
C ARG A 355 19.23 -3.46 5.65
N LEU A 356 20.33 -2.70 5.72
CA LEU A 356 20.57 -1.75 6.83
C LEU A 356 19.55 -0.61 6.78
N LEU A 357 19.20 -0.17 5.59
CA LEU A 357 18.17 0.85 5.39
C LEU A 357 16.80 0.34 5.88
N MET A 358 16.43 -0.91 5.51
CA MET A 358 15.22 -1.56 6.03
C MET A 358 15.23 -1.67 7.56
N ALA A 359 16.35 -2.12 8.13
CA ALA A 359 16.47 -2.30 9.57
C ALA A 359 16.33 -0.97 10.32
N ALA A 360 16.98 0.09 9.85
CA ALA A 360 16.82 1.43 10.40
C ALA A 360 15.37 1.90 10.32
N GLY A 361 14.70 1.67 9.18
CA GLY A 361 13.31 2.02 8.97
C GLY A 361 12.36 1.33 9.97
N PHE A 362 12.43 -0.01 10.06
CA PHE A 362 11.58 -0.75 11.01
C PHE A 362 11.90 -0.42 12.48
N SER A 363 13.16 -0.11 12.80
CA SER A 363 13.53 0.34 14.15
C SER A 363 12.90 1.69 14.51
N CYS A 364 12.90 2.65 13.58
CA CYS A 364 12.21 3.93 13.77
C CYS A 364 10.70 3.75 13.92
N MET A 365 10.07 2.88 13.10
CA MET A 365 8.65 2.58 13.21
C MET A 365 8.30 1.91 14.54
N ALA A 366 9.12 0.96 15.01
CA ALA A 366 8.96 0.33 16.32
C ALA A 366 9.04 1.35 17.46
N ALA A 367 10.05 2.22 17.43
CA ALA A 367 10.22 3.28 18.42
C ALA A 367 9.02 4.25 18.43
N ALA A 368 8.54 4.67 17.27
CA ALA A 368 7.36 5.53 17.15
C ALA A 368 6.10 4.85 17.75
N CYS A 369 5.89 3.55 17.49
CA CYS A 369 4.77 2.80 18.04
C CYS A 369 4.88 2.65 19.57
N ILE A 370 6.08 2.39 20.12
CA ILE A 370 6.29 2.30 21.57
C ILE A 370 6.03 3.65 22.25
N LEU A 371 6.43 4.76 21.64
CA LEU A 371 6.12 6.11 22.14
C LEU A 371 4.62 6.40 22.06
N ASN A 372 3.96 6.04 20.97
CA ASN A 372 2.51 6.18 20.81
C ASN A 372 1.71 5.26 21.75
N ALA A 373 2.29 4.16 22.24
CA ALA A 373 1.67 3.30 23.25
C ALA A 373 1.54 3.98 24.65
N GLN A 374 2.17 5.14 24.85
CA GLN A 374 1.94 5.98 26.03
C GLN A 374 0.69 6.86 25.91
N TYR A 375 -0.14 6.59 24.90
CA TYR A 375 -1.37 7.30 24.61
C TYR A 375 -2.31 7.38 25.83
N THR A 376 -2.92 8.55 26.01
CA THR A 376 -3.97 8.78 27.01
C THR A 376 -5.16 9.46 26.35
N SER A 377 -6.33 9.37 26.99
CA SER A 377 -7.56 10.04 26.52
C SER A 377 -7.48 11.57 26.46
N ALA A 378 -6.45 12.17 27.03
CA ALA A 378 -6.19 13.61 26.98
C ALA A 378 -5.36 14.06 25.75
N TRP A 379 -4.92 13.11 24.91
CA TRP A 379 -4.11 13.44 23.74
C TRP A 379 -4.92 14.14 22.66
N SER A 380 -4.31 15.13 22.06
CA SER A 380 -4.77 15.82 20.86
C SER A 380 -3.90 15.46 19.65
N ALA A 381 -4.23 15.93 18.46
CA ALA A 381 -3.44 15.76 17.26
C ALA A 381 -1.98 16.19 17.44
N ALA A 382 -1.72 17.25 18.19
CA ALA A 382 -0.38 17.80 18.42
C ALA A 382 0.56 16.84 19.18
N ASN A 383 0.01 15.95 20.01
CA ASN A 383 0.81 14.96 20.74
C ASN A 383 1.44 13.93 19.82
N PHE A 384 0.82 13.66 18.66
CA PHE A 384 1.33 12.71 17.66
C PHE A 384 2.40 13.32 16.73
N TYR A 385 2.57 14.65 16.63
CA TYR A 385 3.44 15.27 15.61
C TYR A 385 4.88 14.74 15.61
N ARG A 386 5.50 14.59 16.78
CA ARG A 386 6.88 14.11 16.90
C ARG A 386 7.01 12.62 16.54
N THR A 387 6.06 11.82 16.99
CA THR A 387 6.07 10.37 16.75
C THR A 387 5.70 10.06 15.30
N GLU A 388 4.79 10.82 14.68
CA GLU A 388 4.46 10.69 13.26
C GLU A 388 5.60 11.18 12.35
N LEU A 389 6.38 12.19 12.77
CA LEU A 389 7.61 12.56 12.06
C LEU A 389 8.62 11.40 12.05
N LEU A 390 8.85 10.76 13.21
CA LEU A 390 9.70 9.58 13.33
C LEU A 390 9.15 8.40 12.52
N MET A 391 7.83 8.22 12.53
CA MET A 391 7.14 7.21 11.73
C MET A 391 7.36 7.45 10.23
N GLY A 392 7.32 8.70 9.75
CA GLY A 392 7.57 9.06 8.35
C GLY A 392 8.99 8.74 7.89
N VAL A 393 9.98 9.00 8.74
CA VAL A 393 11.38 8.58 8.52
C VAL A 393 11.46 7.05 8.42
N GLY A 394 10.83 6.36 9.37
CA GLY A 394 10.79 4.90 9.43
C GLY A 394 10.13 4.27 8.19
N GLN A 395 8.96 4.77 7.79
CA GLN A 395 8.24 4.29 6.62
C GLN A 395 9.08 4.44 5.34
N SER A 396 9.71 5.61 5.14
CA SER A 396 10.54 5.86 3.96
C SER A 396 11.73 4.92 3.88
N PHE A 397 12.53 4.81 4.94
CA PHE A 397 13.70 3.93 4.95
C PHE A 397 13.31 2.45 4.79
N ALA A 398 12.26 1.99 5.49
CA ALA A 398 11.79 0.61 5.39
C ALA A 398 11.32 0.29 3.97
N PHE A 399 10.48 1.13 3.36
CA PHE A 399 9.90 0.84 2.06
C PHE A 399 10.91 1.00 0.91
N ILE A 400 11.75 2.04 0.93
CA ILE A 400 12.81 2.22 -0.06
C ILE A 400 13.80 1.05 0.00
N GLY A 401 14.26 0.68 1.20
CA GLY A 401 15.13 -0.45 1.41
C GLY A 401 14.52 -1.75 0.90
N LEU A 402 13.23 -1.98 1.18
CA LEU A 402 12.49 -3.17 0.79
C LEU A 402 12.30 -3.25 -0.73
N VAL A 403 11.82 -2.18 -1.37
CA VAL A 403 11.64 -2.12 -2.83
C VAL A 403 12.98 -2.32 -3.53
N SER A 404 14.03 -1.64 -3.06
CA SER A 404 15.38 -1.76 -3.62
C SER A 404 15.92 -3.18 -3.50
N THR A 405 15.74 -3.83 -2.34
CA THR A 405 16.19 -5.22 -2.14
C THR A 405 15.41 -6.21 -3.00
N ILE A 406 14.08 -6.04 -3.12
CA ILE A 406 13.23 -6.89 -3.98
C ILE A 406 13.67 -6.78 -5.45
N VAL A 407 13.95 -5.57 -5.93
CA VAL A 407 14.41 -5.34 -7.30
C VAL A 407 15.80 -5.94 -7.54
N LEU A 408 16.74 -5.75 -6.61
CA LEU A 408 18.06 -6.41 -6.70
C LEU A 408 17.90 -7.94 -6.74
N GLN A 409 17.10 -8.52 -5.86
CA GLN A 409 16.84 -9.95 -5.85
C GLN A 409 16.28 -10.43 -7.18
N ALA A 410 15.33 -9.69 -7.78
CA ALA A 410 14.75 -10.01 -9.08
C ALA A 410 15.77 -9.95 -10.23
N ILE A 411 16.71 -9.00 -10.19
CA ILE A 411 17.80 -8.91 -11.17
C ILE A 411 18.72 -10.14 -11.06
N PHE A 412 19.10 -10.53 -9.84
CA PHE A 412 20.04 -11.64 -9.61
C PHE A 412 19.48 -13.01 -9.87
N SER A 413 18.25 -13.26 -9.47
CA SER A 413 17.61 -14.56 -9.64
C SER A 413 17.17 -14.84 -11.08
N GLY A 414 17.42 -13.90 -12.01
CA GLY A 414 16.96 -14.02 -13.39
C GLY A 414 15.47 -13.77 -13.58
N GLY A 415 14.76 -13.29 -12.53
CA GLY A 415 13.35 -12.92 -12.60
C GLY A 415 13.06 -11.72 -13.50
N LEU A 416 14.10 -11.08 -14.05
CA LEU A 416 14.03 -9.98 -15.03
C LEU A 416 14.82 -10.31 -16.31
N SER A 417 15.07 -11.59 -16.58
CA SER A 417 15.94 -12.03 -17.69
C SER A 417 15.35 -11.80 -19.09
N LYS A 418 14.01 -11.72 -19.19
CA LYS A 418 13.29 -11.47 -20.46
C LYS A 418 12.47 -10.18 -20.37
N PRO A 419 12.20 -9.49 -21.49
CA PRO A 419 11.39 -8.28 -21.48
C PRO A 419 9.99 -8.43 -20.87
N GLN A 420 9.41 -9.65 -20.90
CA GLN A 420 8.11 -9.94 -20.32
C GLN A 420 8.16 -10.15 -18.80
N ASP A 421 9.33 -10.52 -18.27
CA ASP A 421 9.51 -10.83 -16.85
C ASP A 421 9.36 -9.59 -15.98
N ALA A 422 9.79 -8.40 -16.46
CA ALA A 422 9.60 -7.14 -15.75
C ALA A 422 8.12 -6.81 -15.51
N LEU A 423 7.25 -7.12 -16.49
CA LEU A 423 5.81 -6.91 -16.37
C LEU A 423 5.19 -7.90 -15.37
N THR A 424 5.61 -9.16 -15.43
CA THR A 424 5.19 -10.22 -14.50
C THR A 424 5.65 -9.92 -13.07
N PHE A 425 6.91 -9.50 -12.91
CA PHE A 425 7.46 -9.07 -11.63
C PHE A 425 6.68 -7.90 -11.03
N SER A 426 6.41 -6.87 -11.85
CA SER A 426 5.66 -5.69 -11.39
C SER A 426 4.23 -6.04 -10.98
N ALA A 427 3.57 -6.96 -11.69
CA ALA A 427 2.25 -7.46 -11.30
C ALA A 427 2.31 -8.28 -10.01
N PHE A 428 3.31 -9.15 -9.84
CA PHE A 428 3.54 -9.90 -8.61
C PHE A 428 3.74 -8.96 -7.41
N PHE A 429 4.63 -7.98 -7.55
CA PHE A 429 4.86 -6.97 -6.51
C PHE A 429 3.57 -6.23 -6.13
N HIS A 430 2.78 -5.85 -7.14
CA HIS A 430 1.50 -5.19 -6.93
C HIS A 430 0.49 -6.07 -6.16
N ILE A 431 0.37 -7.36 -6.52
CA ILE A 431 -0.51 -8.32 -5.85
C ILE A 431 -0.11 -8.49 -4.39
N VAL A 432 1.18 -8.75 -4.10
CA VAL A 432 1.68 -8.95 -2.74
C VAL A 432 1.45 -7.70 -1.90
N ARG A 433 1.68 -6.52 -2.47
CA ARG A 433 1.48 -5.24 -1.78
C ARG A 433 0.01 -4.98 -1.45
N LEU A 434 -0.90 -5.17 -2.41
CA LEU A 434 -2.33 -4.93 -2.21
C LEU A 434 -2.96 -5.95 -1.27
N LEU A 435 -2.75 -7.23 -1.56
CA LEU A 435 -3.33 -8.32 -0.77
C LEU A 435 -2.75 -8.33 0.64
N GLY A 436 -1.43 -8.09 0.77
CA GLY A 436 -0.79 -7.96 2.07
C GLY A 436 -1.34 -6.79 2.89
N GLY A 437 -1.61 -5.65 2.25
CA GLY A 437 -2.30 -4.52 2.87
C GLY A 437 -3.70 -4.90 3.36
N GLN A 438 -4.48 -5.61 2.54
CA GLN A 438 -5.84 -6.01 2.89
C GLN A 438 -5.87 -7.08 4.00
N VAL A 439 -4.95 -8.04 3.99
CA VAL A 439 -4.76 -8.98 5.11
C VAL A 439 -4.46 -8.21 6.40
N GLY A 440 -3.55 -7.22 6.31
CA GLY A 440 -3.22 -6.37 7.45
C GLY A 440 -4.46 -5.64 8.02
N VAL A 441 -5.24 -5.00 7.15
CA VAL A 441 -6.48 -4.31 7.55
C VAL A 441 -7.48 -5.29 8.18
N ALA A 442 -7.68 -6.46 7.59
CA ALA A 442 -8.58 -7.49 8.09
C ALA A 442 -8.17 -7.97 9.50
N VAL A 443 -6.86 -8.21 9.71
CA VAL A 443 -6.32 -8.59 11.02
C VAL A 443 -6.48 -7.46 12.03
N MET A 444 -6.14 -6.22 11.67
CA MET A 444 -6.20 -5.07 12.57
C MET A 444 -7.65 -4.75 12.97
N THR A 445 -8.59 -4.73 12.03
CA THR A 445 -10.01 -4.45 12.34
C THR A 445 -10.61 -5.52 13.25
N ARG A 446 -10.25 -6.80 13.03
CA ARG A 446 -10.66 -7.88 13.93
C ARG A 446 -10.01 -7.74 15.30
N PHE A 447 -8.72 -7.44 15.35
CA PHE A 447 -8.01 -7.21 16.61
C PHE A 447 -8.64 -6.09 17.43
N ILE A 448 -8.90 -4.93 16.81
CA ILE A 448 -9.55 -3.78 17.47
C ILE A 448 -10.92 -4.19 18.03
N ALA A 449 -11.75 -4.89 17.26
CA ALA A 449 -13.07 -5.32 17.71
C ALA A 449 -13.01 -6.27 18.92
N VAL A 450 -12.08 -7.25 18.89
CA VAL A 450 -11.92 -8.23 19.99
C VAL A 450 -11.36 -7.55 21.24
N ARG A 451 -10.35 -6.66 21.08
CA ARG A 451 -9.73 -5.98 22.22
C ARG A 451 -10.66 -4.94 22.85
N GLU A 452 -11.42 -4.20 22.04
CA GLU A 452 -12.44 -3.29 22.57
C GLU A 452 -13.48 -4.05 23.41
N GLN A 453 -13.98 -5.17 22.89
CA GLN A 453 -14.94 -5.99 23.62
C GLN A 453 -14.36 -6.56 24.93
N PHE A 454 -13.09 -7.01 24.88
CA PHE A 454 -12.39 -7.48 26.07
C PHE A 454 -12.26 -6.39 27.13
N HIS A 455 -11.79 -5.18 26.76
CA HIS A 455 -11.63 -4.07 27.69
C HIS A 455 -12.97 -3.54 28.19
N SER A 456 -14.00 -3.45 27.32
CA SER A 456 -15.35 -3.07 27.74
C SER A 456 -15.92 -4.01 28.78
N ASN A 457 -15.75 -5.33 28.60
CA ASN A 457 -16.20 -6.31 29.56
C ASN A 457 -15.41 -6.20 30.89
N LEU A 458 -14.09 -6.06 30.82
CA LEU A 458 -13.25 -5.94 32.02
C LEU A 458 -13.57 -4.68 32.83
N LEU A 459 -13.72 -3.52 32.16
CA LEU A 459 -14.12 -2.27 32.81
C LEU A 459 -15.56 -2.35 33.37
N GLY A 460 -16.47 -3.05 32.67
CA GLY A 460 -17.83 -3.26 33.11
C GLY A 460 -17.94 -4.05 34.41
N LEU A 461 -16.97 -4.95 34.72
CA LEU A 461 -16.94 -5.69 35.99
C LEU A 461 -16.75 -4.79 37.21
N HIS A 462 -16.18 -3.60 37.03
CA HIS A 462 -15.98 -2.62 38.12
C HIS A 462 -17.21 -1.74 38.37
N LEU A 463 -18.21 -1.79 37.48
CA LEU A 463 -19.48 -1.06 37.65
C LEU A 463 -20.55 -1.98 38.26
N GLN A 464 -20.68 -1.96 39.56
CA GLN A 464 -21.60 -2.82 40.29
C GLN A 464 -22.75 -2.02 40.90
N ARG A 465 -23.97 -2.50 40.73
CA ARG A 465 -25.11 -1.97 41.47
C ARG A 465 -24.91 -2.21 42.96
N GLY A 466 -25.17 -1.20 43.78
CA GLY A 466 -24.93 -1.24 45.22
C GLY A 466 -23.56 -0.68 45.64
N ASN A 467 -22.68 -0.36 44.70
CA ASN A 467 -21.53 0.47 44.97
C ASN A 467 -22.00 1.94 45.05
N TRP A 468 -21.82 2.56 46.22
CA TRP A 468 -22.33 3.91 46.48
C TRP A 468 -21.81 4.98 45.53
N LEU A 469 -20.57 4.86 45.02
CA LEU A 469 -19.97 5.77 44.06
C LEU A 469 -20.66 5.64 42.68
N ASP A 470 -20.95 4.43 42.25
CA ASP A 470 -21.56 4.17 40.95
C ASP A 470 -23.05 4.60 40.98
N ASP A 471 -23.76 4.29 42.09
CA ASP A 471 -25.15 4.68 42.29
C ASP A 471 -25.29 6.22 42.45
N ALA A 472 -24.38 6.88 43.15
CA ALA A 472 -24.32 8.34 43.26
C ALA A 472 -24.07 8.98 41.89
N SER A 473 -23.09 8.46 41.12
CA SER A 473 -22.79 8.93 39.76
C SER A 473 -23.98 8.79 38.82
N LEU A 474 -24.67 7.63 38.87
CA LEU A 474 -25.89 7.39 38.10
C LEU A 474 -26.98 8.38 38.45
N THR A 475 -27.22 8.60 39.77
CA THR A 475 -28.25 9.50 40.28
C THR A 475 -27.96 10.95 39.87
N HIS A 476 -26.72 11.43 40.01
CA HIS A 476 -26.31 12.76 39.56
C HIS A 476 -26.49 12.97 38.05
N LEU A 477 -26.10 11.98 37.24
CA LEU A 477 -26.29 12.02 35.78
C LEU A 477 -27.77 12.02 35.43
N ALA A 478 -28.59 11.18 36.09
CA ALA A 478 -30.03 11.12 35.86
C ALA A 478 -30.72 12.44 36.24
N ALA A 479 -30.35 13.05 37.38
CA ALA A 479 -30.85 14.36 37.79
C ALA A 479 -30.53 15.46 36.78
N GLY A 480 -29.28 15.49 36.26
CA GLY A 480 -28.87 16.45 35.22
C GLY A 480 -29.60 16.25 33.88
N LEU A 481 -30.00 15.02 33.57
CA LEU A 481 -30.70 14.67 32.32
C LEU A 481 -32.23 14.75 32.44
N TYR A 482 -32.79 14.92 33.66
CA TYR A 482 -34.22 14.87 33.93
C TYR A 482 -34.99 15.91 33.13
N ALA A 483 -34.51 17.15 33.08
CA ALA A 483 -35.16 18.25 32.36
C ALA A 483 -35.27 18.02 30.82
N LYS A 484 -34.44 17.12 30.28
CA LYS A 484 -34.43 16.73 28.86
C LYS A 484 -35.05 15.36 28.61
N SER A 485 -35.76 14.79 29.61
CA SER A 485 -36.29 13.41 29.57
C SER A 485 -37.76 13.38 29.83
N ALA A 486 -38.45 12.39 29.29
CA ALA A 486 -39.91 12.20 29.48
C ALA A 486 -40.27 11.58 30.84
N GLY A 487 -39.41 11.73 31.86
CA GLY A 487 -39.61 11.22 33.22
C GLY A 487 -38.38 10.52 33.78
N LEU A 488 -38.43 10.12 35.06
CA LEU A 488 -37.31 9.56 35.81
C LEU A 488 -36.73 8.27 35.18
N ALA A 489 -37.59 7.38 34.68
CA ALA A 489 -37.17 6.15 34.03
C ALA A 489 -36.35 6.43 32.74
N SER A 490 -36.79 7.41 31.94
CA SER A 490 -36.10 7.85 30.75
C SER A 490 -34.78 8.54 31.10
N ALA A 491 -34.72 9.34 32.16
CA ALA A 491 -33.50 9.98 32.64
C ALA A 491 -32.48 8.94 33.13
N ASN A 492 -32.88 7.95 33.87
CA ASN A 492 -32.03 6.83 34.31
C ASN A 492 -31.49 6.02 33.10
N GLY A 493 -32.36 5.70 32.13
CA GLY A 493 -31.90 4.99 30.91
C GLY A 493 -30.83 5.78 30.14
N ARG A 494 -31.01 7.10 30.00
CA ARG A 494 -29.99 7.98 29.39
C ARG A 494 -28.70 8.06 30.21
N ALA A 495 -28.78 8.12 31.53
CA ALA A 495 -27.63 8.13 32.42
C ALA A 495 -26.80 6.84 32.29
N VAL A 496 -27.47 5.67 32.26
CA VAL A 496 -26.81 4.38 31.96
C VAL A 496 -26.14 4.42 30.59
N GLY A 497 -26.78 4.96 29.56
CA GLY A 497 -26.19 5.14 28.23
C GLY A 497 -24.94 6.00 28.23
N VAL A 498 -24.90 7.09 29.02
CA VAL A 498 -23.70 7.95 29.17
C VAL A 498 -22.58 7.20 29.86
N ILE A 499 -22.86 6.43 30.93
CA ILE A 499 -21.82 5.60 31.60
C ILE A 499 -21.30 4.55 30.64
N ALA A 500 -22.15 3.84 29.92
CA ALA A 500 -21.77 2.84 28.93
C ALA A 500 -20.88 3.45 27.81
N ALA A 501 -21.21 4.65 27.32
CA ALA A 501 -20.42 5.37 26.34
C ALA A 501 -19.03 5.75 26.90
N ARG A 502 -18.93 6.16 28.17
CA ARG A 502 -17.64 6.43 28.83
C ARG A 502 -16.78 5.17 28.97
N VAL A 503 -17.37 4.06 29.39
CA VAL A 503 -16.69 2.76 29.47
C VAL A 503 -16.14 2.38 28.10
N ARG A 504 -16.96 2.48 27.06
CA ARG A 504 -16.57 2.15 25.70
C ARG A 504 -15.43 3.05 25.20
N LEU A 505 -15.47 4.34 25.52
CA LEU A 505 -14.40 5.29 25.16
C LEU A 505 -13.08 4.89 25.81
N GLN A 506 -13.08 4.53 27.10
CA GLN A 506 -11.88 4.05 27.79
C GLN A 506 -11.40 2.70 27.24
N ALA A 507 -12.32 1.79 26.92
CA ALA A 507 -11.99 0.51 26.29
C ALA A 507 -11.30 0.71 24.94
N TYR A 508 -11.80 1.64 24.12
CA TYR A 508 -11.12 2.01 22.88
C TYR A 508 -9.74 2.62 23.11
N SER A 509 -9.57 3.46 24.13
CA SER A 509 -8.26 4.04 24.47
C SER A 509 -7.24 2.96 24.82
N LEU A 510 -7.62 1.95 25.60
CA LEU A 510 -6.79 0.78 25.90
C LEU A 510 -6.51 -0.06 24.64
N THR A 511 -7.51 -0.21 23.79
CA THR A 511 -7.37 -0.94 22.51
C THR A 511 -6.38 -0.27 21.57
N VAL A 512 -6.33 1.06 21.53
CA VAL A 512 -5.35 1.85 20.76
C VAL A 512 -3.94 1.57 21.26
N ILE A 513 -3.71 1.52 22.58
CA ILE A 513 -2.43 1.16 23.18
C ILE A 513 -2.01 -0.26 22.75
N ASP A 514 -2.92 -1.22 22.85
CA ASP A 514 -2.66 -2.60 22.43
C ASP A 514 -2.34 -2.70 20.94
N ALA A 515 -3.01 -1.90 20.09
CA ALA A 515 -2.76 -1.87 18.66
C ALA A 515 -1.36 -1.33 18.34
N PHE A 516 -0.90 -0.28 19.03
CA PHE A 516 0.48 0.20 18.87
C PHE A 516 1.51 -0.85 19.32
N HIS A 517 1.27 -1.57 20.41
CA HIS A 517 2.13 -2.68 20.82
C HIS A 517 2.16 -3.81 19.78
N LEU A 518 1.01 -4.19 19.23
CA LEU A 518 0.94 -5.21 18.18
C LEU A 518 1.79 -4.82 16.97
N ILE A 519 1.70 -3.55 16.54
CA ILE A 519 2.49 -3.05 15.42
C ILE A 519 3.98 -2.99 15.77
N ALA A 520 4.34 -2.60 16.98
CA ALA A 520 5.73 -2.63 17.44
C ALA A 520 6.31 -4.06 17.37
N TRP A 521 5.57 -5.07 17.80
CA TRP A 521 5.96 -6.48 17.65
C TRP A 521 6.05 -6.92 16.19
N ALA A 522 5.18 -6.44 15.31
CA ALA A 522 5.29 -6.69 13.88
C ALA A 522 6.56 -6.08 13.28
N CYS A 523 6.98 -4.89 13.74
CA CYS A 523 8.27 -4.31 13.35
C CYS A 523 9.44 -5.16 13.83
N VAL A 524 9.40 -5.69 15.06
CA VAL A 524 10.42 -6.62 15.57
C VAL A 524 10.47 -7.89 14.73
N ALA A 525 9.32 -8.46 14.37
CA ALA A 525 9.26 -9.61 13.46
C ALA A 525 9.87 -9.29 12.10
N ALA A 526 9.64 -8.09 11.54
CA ALA A 526 10.28 -7.67 10.31
C ALA A 526 11.80 -7.54 10.44
N LEU A 527 12.32 -7.04 11.57
CA LEU A 527 13.77 -7.01 11.87
C LEU A 527 14.37 -8.41 11.91
N LEU A 528 13.68 -9.38 12.51
CA LEU A 528 14.11 -10.78 12.51
C LEU A 528 14.13 -11.37 11.09
N LEU A 529 13.12 -11.08 10.25
CA LEU A 529 13.13 -11.49 8.85
C LEU A 529 14.30 -10.88 8.08
N ILE A 530 14.65 -9.61 8.33
CA ILE A 530 15.79 -8.95 7.70
C ILE A 530 17.11 -9.64 8.10
N ALA A 531 17.25 -10.06 9.35
CA ALA A 531 18.43 -10.78 9.82
C ALA A 531 18.61 -12.15 9.12
N LEU A 532 17.51 -12.79 8.68
CA LEU A 532 17.52 -14.04 7.93
C LEU A 532 17.79 -13.87 6.42
N LEU A 533 17.73 -12.64 5.90
CA LEU A 533 18.01 -12.37 4.49
C LEU A 533 19.48 -12.59 4.15
N ARG A 534 19.73 -13.33 3.09
CA ARG A 534 21.08 -13.50 2.55
C ARG A 534 21.49 -12.22 1.79
N LYS A 535 22.76 -11.83 1.93
CA LYS A 535 23.29 -10.64 1.25
C LYS A 535 23.20 -10.80 -0.26
N ALA A 536 22.72 -9.76 -0.94
CA ALA A 536 22.79 -9.69 -2.40
C ALA A 536 24.27 -9.59 -2.83
N PRO A 537 24.67 -10.28 -3.92
CA PRO A 537 26.07 -10.30 -4.36
C PRO A 537 26.57 -8.96 -4.91
N LEU A 538 25.68 -8.02 -5.27
CA LEU A 538 26.03 -6.69 -5.79
C LEU A 538 25.25 -5.59 -5.05
N ASN A 539 25.85 -4.39 -5.02
CA ASN A 539 25.23 -3.17 -4.52
C ASN A 539 24.88 -2.23 -5.69
N TYR A 540 23.98 -1.28 -5.46
CA TYR A 540 23.60 -0.28 -6.47
C TYR A 540 24.76 0.60 -6.93
N GLY A 541 25.78 0.83 -6.09
CA GLY A 541 27.00 1.54 -6.45
C GLY A 541 27.78 0.86 -7.59
N GLU A 542 27.79 -0.48 -7.61
CA GLU A 542 28.46 -1.28 -8.66
C GLU A 542 27.64 -1.31 -9.97
N LEU A 543 26.32 -1.16 -9.89
CA LEU A 543 25.43 -1.09 -11.06
C LEU A 543 25.51 0.27 -11.77
N GLY A 544 25.82 1.35 -11.04
CA GLY A 544 25.83 2.73 -11.55
C GLY A 544 27.10 3.11 -12.34
N PHE A 545 28.21 2.40 -12.14
CA PHE A 545 29.51 2.68 -12.76
C PHE A 545 30.15 1.41 -13.33
N PRO A 546 29.68 0.87 -14.46
CA PRO A 546 30.40 -0.19 -15.14
C PRO A 546 31.62 0.44 -15.85
N GLY A 547 32.72 0.62 -15.17
CA GLY A 547 33.91 1.17 -15.82
C GLY A 547 35.05 1.68 -14.93
N GLY A 548 34.89 1.69 -13.61
CA GLY A 548 35.96 2.12 -12.72
C GLY A 548 37.20 1.21 -12.77
N ASP A 549 37.01 -0.09 -12.98
CA ASP A 549 38.10 -1.07 -12.97
C ASP A 549 38.67 -1.39 -14.34
N ALA A 550 37.93 -1.14 -15.44
CA ALA A 550 38.48 -1.33 -16.80
C ALA A 550 39.55 -0.30 -17.14
N ALA A 551 39.37 0.95 -16.71
CA ALA A 551 40.35 2.02 -16.90
C ALA A 551 41.61 1.86 -16.01
N ALA A 552 41.50 1.16 -14.88
CA ALA A 552 42.63 0.86 -13.99
C ALA A 552 43.48 -0.34 -14.47
N THR A 553 42.87 -1.26 -15.22
CA THR A 553 43.57 -2.43 -15.77
C THR A 553 44.31 -2.08 -17.06
N GLU A 554 43.77 -1.21 -17.92
CA GLU A 554 44.46 -0.72 -19.12
C GLU A 554 45.67 0.20 -18.82
N ARG A 555 45.69 0.84 -17.64
CA ARG A 555 46.88 1.62 -17.21
C ARG A 555 48.01 0.77 -16.63
N LYS A 556 47.77 -0.48 -16.26
CA LYS A 556 48.80 -1.39 -15.74
C LYS A 556 49.45 -2.24 -16.81
N ASP A 557 48.90 -2.29 -18.00
CA ASP A 557 49.50 -3.01 -19.15
C ASP A 557 50.31 -2.08 -20.08
N HIS A 558 50.45 -0.80 -19.71
CA HIS A 558 51.27 0.17 -20.47
C HIS A 558 52.40 0.82 -19.65
N ASP A 559 52.68 0.35 -18.42
CA ASP A 559 53.90 0.58 -17.65
C ASP A 559 54.65 -0.75 -17.44
#